data_b9631049c09ec71acbb11bd9fd369703
#
_entry.id   b9631049c09ec71acbb11bd9fd369703
#
_cell.length_a   1.000
_cell.length_b   1.000
_cell.length_c   1.000
_cell.angle_alpha   90.00
_cell.angle_beta   90.00
_cell.angle_gamma   90.00
#
_symmetry.space_group_name_H-M   'P 1'
#
loop_
_entity.id
_entity.type
_entity.pdbx_description
1 polymer ?
#
loop_
_entity_poly.entity_id
_entity_poly.type
_entity_poly.pdbx_seq_one_letter_code
_entity_poly.pdbx_strand_id
1 'polypeptide(L)'
;MEQQTGAGAVLAGRYRLVEPIGSGGMGKVWRAHDELLHRTVAVKELTAGLYVAQADREVLHARTQKEARAAARIQHPAVVVVHDVLEHDDRPWIVMEYIDGPSLADAAKAAGRIEPAEAARIGLHVLGALRAAHAVGVLHRDVKPGNVLLAKDGRVLLTDFGIAAIEGDSSITRTGEIVGSIDYLAPERVTGGTPGTSSDLWSLGATLYTAVEARSPFRRTSPISSLQAVVNDEPPALRQAGVLGPVITALLRKDPDERPSAQETERMLIEAMEGRQPKAAQAYVPTRAVTPEELADAAEEPAPEAAPAPAAASEQVRTAALPEQARPAAEPTGGWVKRAAAVALVAALVGGGAVFGVLKFTGDDAGGGGSDKNASAPDRQDGADEAAPPAGYTKVVDPLAGFTLFVPEGWTRQANGDQIDYTPDDGKHFIRIASDSTPDYRDPYAHLLDLETKVSVRMNYKKVRLNQNTFRDSTRAALWEFTYTEKQNHPGPRRAKEQMYIAPDGTEYAIYMSSPAADWATTEQQFDVVLSGWKPPAAKP
;
A
#
# COMPACT_ATOMS: atom_id res chain seq x y z
N MET A 1 2.09 29.81 23.72
CA MET A 1 3.37 30.02 23.00
C MET A 1 3.96 28.65 22.74
N GLU A 2 3.77 28.13 21.55
CA GLU A 2 4.48 26.91 21.14
C GLU A 2 5.96 27.25 21.02
N GLN A 3 6.77 26.82 21.97
CA GLN A 3 8.21 26.82 21.79
C GLN A 3 8.52 25.78 20.71
N GLN A 4 8.82 26.24 19.50
CA GLN A 4 9.35 25.39 18.46
C GLN A 4 10.63 24.72 18.99
N THR A 5 10.58 23.43 19.26
CA THR A 5 11.74 22.64 19.66
C THR A 5 12.78 22.72 18.54
N GLY A 6 13.91 23.37 18.78
CA GLY A 6 14.97 23.64 17.81
C GLY A 6 16.35 23.32 18.33
N ALA A 7 17.37 23.53 17.52
CA ALA A 7 18.76 23.41 17.93
C ALA A 7 19.05 24.27 19.18
N GLY A 8 19.74 23.69 20.16
CA GLY A 8 20.02 24.31 21.46
C GLY A 8 19.02 24.00 22.57
N ALA A 9 17.82 23.47 22.25
CA ALA A 9 16.84 23.04 23.25
C ALA A 9 17.39 21.87 24.10
N VAL A 10 17.02 21.83 25.39
CA VAL A 10 17.42 20.78 26.32
C VAL A 10 16.19 20.00 26.74
N LEU A 11 16.14 18.73 26.35
CA LEU A 11 15.05 17.81 26.69
C LEU A 11 15.30 17.20 28.08
N ALA A 12 14.26 17.18 28.91
CA ALA A 12 14.27 16.64 30.28
C ALA A 12 15.48 17.13 31.11
N GLY A 13 16.01 18.34 30.85
CA GLY A 13 17.17 18.90 31.54
C GLY A 13 18.50 18.18 31.31
N ARG A 14 18.56 17.27 30.30
CA ARG A 14 19.72 16.38 30.09
C ARG A 14 20.20 16.31 28.64
N TYR A 15 19.32 16.23 27.66
CA TYR A 15 19.70 15.99 26.27
C TYR A 15 19.61 17.28 25.46
N ARG A 16 20.77 17.87 25.11
CA ARG A 16 20.85 19.08 24.31
C ARG A 16 20.81 18.75 22.82
N LEU A 17 19.78 19.20 22.13
CA LEU A 17 19.64 19.06 20.68
C LEU A 17 20.69 19.89 19.95
N VAL A 18 21.43 19.28 19.02
CA VAL A 18 22.50 19.93 18.25
C VAL A 18 22.02 20.27 16.85
N GLU A 19 21.67 19.27 16.06
CA GLU A 19 21.23 19.44 14.68
C GLU A 19 20.29 18.30 14.27
N PRO A 20 19.36 18.53 13.34
CA PRO A 20 18.57 17.46 12.77
C PRO A 20 19.44 16.60 11.84
N ILE A 21 19.36 15.27 11.96
CA ILE A 21 20.09 14.28 11.15
C ILE A 21 19.16 13.46 10.26
N GLY A 22 17.84 13.55 10.46
CA GLY A 22 16.83 12.88 9.65
C GLY A 22 15.46 13.46 9.90
N SER A 23 14.60 13.40 8.89
CA SER A 23 13.20 13.75 8.98
C SER A 23 12.38 12.79 8.13
N GLY A 24 11.19 12.43 8.60
CA GLY A 24 10.25 11.55 7.89
C GLY A 24 8.86 11.69 8.47
N GLY A 25 7.92 10.94 7.94
CA GLY A 25 6.53 11.00 8.39
C GLY A 25 6.29 10.65 9.86
N MET A 26 7.22 9.95 10.49
CA MET A 26 7.14 9.59 11.92
C MET A 26 7.78 10.62 12.85
N GLY A 27 8.39 11.69 12.31
CA GLY A 27 9.02 12.73 13.11
C GLY A 27 10.43 13.09 12.66
N LYS A 28 11.16 13.78 13.54
CA LYS A 28 12.54 14.23 13.32
C LYS A 28 13.50 13.44 14.20
N VAL A 29 14.69 13.15 13.66
CA VAL A 29 15.80 12.59 14.42
C VAL A 29 16.87 13.66 14.56
N TRP A 30 17.31 13.87 15.79
CA TRP A 30 18.29 14.88 16.14
C TRP A 30 19.59 14.22 16.60
N ARG A 31 20.73 14.76 16.22
CA ARG A 31 21.97 14.55 16.95
C ARG A 31 21.89 15.40 18.22
N ALA A 32 22.17 14.79 19.36
CA ALA A 32 22.10 15.46 20.66
C ALA A 32 23.29 15.10 21.54
N HIS A 33 23.52 15.90 22.57
CA HIS A 33 24.53 15.67 23.60
C HIS A 33 23.85 15.31 24.91
N ASP A 34 24.20 14.16 25.48
CA ASP A 34 23.83 13.76 26.84
C ASP A 34 24.76 14.49 27.82
N GLU A 35 24.27 15.56 28.45
CA GLU A 35 25.07 16.41 29.36
C GLU A 35 25.49 15.71 30.64
N LEU A 36 24.76 14.63 31.03
CA LEU A 36 25.08 13.86 32.23
C LEU A 36 26.18 12.83 31.98
N LEU A 37 26.15 12.12 30.86
CA LEU A 37 27.10 11.06 30.51
C LEU A 37 28.17 11.51 29.51
N HIS A 38 28.15 12.78 29.09
CA HIS A 38 29.14 13.41 28.19
C HIS A 38 29.35 12.61 26.89
N ARG A 39 28.24 12.16 26.24
CA ARG A 39 28.28 11.39 25.00
C ARG A 39 27.32 11.95 23.96
N THR A 40 27.60 11.67 22.69
CA THR A 40 26.69 11.94 21.59
C THR A 40 25.62 10.85 21.52
N VAL A 41 24.35 11.24 21.36
CA VAL A 41 23.20 10.36 21.20
C VAL A 41 22.35 10.80 20.02
N ALA A 42 21.53 9.91 19.47
CA ALA A 42 20.45 10.25 18.58
C ALA A 42 19.14 10.35 19.38
N VAL A 43 18.34 11.36 19.08
CA VAL A 43 17.05 11.59 19.75
C VAL A 43 15.96 11.72 18.71
N LYS A 44 15.00 10.81 18.75
CA LYS A 44 13.86 10.77 17.81
C LYS A 44 12.64 11.39 18.47
N GLU A 45 12.13 12.46 17.86
CA GLU A 45 10.83 13.06 18.16
C GLU A 45 9.72 12.27 17.47
N LEU A 46 8.69 11.85 18.20
CA LEU A 46 7.54 11.19 17.61
C LEU A 46 6.39 12.18 17.49
N THR A 47 6.02 12.50 16.24
CA THR A 47 5.02 13.54 15.93
C THR A 47 3.62 12.97 15.66
N ALA A 48 3.47 11.65 15.57
CA ALA A 48 2.21 10.98 15.24
C ALA A 48 1.02 11.34 16.16
N GLY A 49 1.27 11.69 17.42
CA GLY A 49 0.23 12.10 18.38
C GLY A 49 -0.32 13.51 18.20
N LEU A 50 0.25 14.35 17.35
CA LEU A 50 -0.13 15.76 17.22
C LEU A 50 -1.53 15.96 16.59
N TYR A 51 -1.97 14.99 15.80
CA TYR A 51 -3.21 15.07 15.02
C TYR A 51 -4.35 14.19 15.61
N VAL A 52 -4.17 13.67 16.83
CA VAL A 52 -5.10 12.75 17.48
C VAL A 52 -5.81 13.44 18.64
N ALA A 53 -7.09 13.09 18.90
CA ALA A 53 -7.85 13.63 20.03
C ALA A 53 -7.16 13.30 21.37
N GLN A 54 -7.35 14.15 22.39
CA GLN A 54 -6.61 14.05 23.66
C GLN A 54 -6.75 12.68 24.36
N ALA A 55 -7.94 12.07 24.31
CA ALA A 55 -8.17 10.74 24.91
C ALA A 55 -7.39 9.63 24.21
N ASP A 56 -7.23 9.72 22.88
CA ASP A 56 -6.49 8.75 22.11
C ASP A 56 -4.96 8.97 22.22
N ARG A 57 -4.54 10.18 22.57
CA ARG A 57 -3.14 10.57 22.77
C ARG A 57 -2.49 9.84 23.95
N GLU A 58 -3.20 9.73 25.08
CA GLU A 58 -2.72 8.98 26.26
C GLU A 58 -2.54 7.49 25.96
N VAL A 59 -3.48 6.89 25.21
CA VAL A 59 -3.38 5.49 24.76
C VAL A 59 -2.20 5.30 23.83
N LEU A 60 -1.98 6.25 22.91
CA LEU A 60 -0.86 6.24 21.97
C LEU A 60 0.48 6.35 22.71
N HIS A 61 0.60 7.27 23.67
CA HIS A 61 1.81 7.44 24.50
C HIS A 61 2.14 6.18 25.31
N ALA A 62 1.14 5.59 25.98
CA ALA A 62 1.32 4.35 26.74
C ALA A 62 1.79 3.20 25.85
N ARG A 63 1.26 3.11 24.63
CA ARG A 63 1.64 2.12 23.62
C ARG A 63 3.07 2.33 23.15
N THR A 64 3.43 3.58 22.81
CA THR A 64 4.80 3.98 22.41
C THR A 64 5.82 3.61 23.48
N GLN A 65 5.55 3.95 24.74
CA GLN A 65 6.43 3.59 25.85
C GLN A 65 6.58 2.09 26.01
N LYS A 66 5.50 1.32 25.85
CA LYS A 66 5.53 -0.15 25.92
C LYS A 66 6.39 -0.74 24.81
N GLU A 67 6.26 -0.27 23.58
CA GLU A 67 7.02 -0.76 22.42
C GLU A 67 8.50 -0.36 22.51
N ALA A 68 8.80 0.88 22.90
CA ALA A 68 10.18 1.31 23.10
C ALA A 68 10.87 0.53 24.24
N ARG A 69 10.14 0.20 25.34
CA ARG A 69 10.66 -0.69 26.39
C ARG A 69 10.87 -2.12 25.90
N ALA A 70 10.04 -2.60 24.97
CA ALA A 70 10.23 -3.90 24.35
C ALA A 70 11.48 -3.90 23.45
N ALA A 71 11.67 -2.86 22.62
CA ALA A 71 12.87 -2.66 21.81
C ALA A 71 14.15 -2.56 22.65
N ALA A 72 14.11 -1.89 23.81
CA ALA A 72 15.26 -1.77 24.72
C ALA A 72 15.73 -3.11 25.30
N ARG A 73 14.93 -4.18 25.25
CA ARG A 73 15.32 -5.53 25.69
C ARG A 73 16.09 -6.32 24.64
N ILE A 74 16.13 -5.83 23.39
CA ILE A 74 16.84 -6.53 22.33
C ILE A 74 18.33 -6.25 22.49
N GLN A 75 19.11 -7.30 22.76
CA GLN A 75 20.56 -7.21 22.89
C GLN A 75 21.24 -7.93 21.73
N HIS A 76 21.72 -7.17 20.76
CA HIS A 76 22.44 -7.72 19.61
C HIS A 76 23.34 -6.64 18.98
N PRO A 77 24.58 -6.97 18.53
CA PRO A 77 25.52 -5.99 17.95
C PRO A 77 25.02 -5.30 16.69
N ALA A 78 24.05 -5.88 15.98
CA ALA A 78 23.42 -5.29 14.81
C ALA A 78 22.09 -4.58 15.13
N VAL A 79 21.80 -4.24 16.39
CA VAL A 79 20.60 -3.48 16.81
C VAL A 79 21.05 -2.17 17.44
N VAL A 80 20.45 -1.06 17.00
CA VAL A 80 20.67 0.25 17.63
C VAL A 80 20.14 0.24 19.05
N VAL A 81 20.99 0.55 20.02
CA VAL A 81 20.63 0.51 21.45
C VAL A 81 19.71 1.67 21.81
N VAL A 82 18.56 1.39 22.39
CA VAL A 82 17.68 2.40 23.00
C VAL A 82 18.20 2.67 24.42
N HIS A 83 18.54 3.94 24.70
CA HIS A 83 19.09 4.37 25.97
C HIS A 83 18.06 4.89 26.95
N ASP A 84 17.03 5.60 26.42
CA ASP A 84 16.03 6.25 27.25
C ASP A 84 14.75 6.51 26.45
N VAL A 85 13.64 6.67 27.17
CA VAL A 85 12.35 7.09 26.61
C VAL A 85 11.79 8.16 27.53
N LEU A 86 11.65 9.36 27.03
CA LEU A 86 11.21 10.51 27.81
C LEU A 86 9.99 11.18 27.19
N GLU A 87 9.31 11.97 27.97
CA GLU A 87 8.22 12.83 27.56
C GLU A 87 8.65 14.29 27.68
N HIS A 88 8.42 15.08 26.63
CA HIS A 88 8.70 16.49 26.61
C HIS A 88 7.69 17.20 25.69
N ASP A 89 7.07 18.26 26.19
CA ASP A 89 5.98 19.00 25.52
C ASP A 89 4.84 18.07 25.05
N ASP A 90 4.39 17.18 25.96
CA ASP A 90 3.34 16.18 25.70
C ASP A 90 3.61 15.26 24.50
N ARG A 91 4.90 15.03 24.20
CA ARG A 91 5.36 14.17 23.12
C ARG A 91 6.34 13.13 23.62
N PRO A 92 6.27 11.89 23.12
CA PRO A 92 7.28 10.90 23.41
C PRO A 92 8.55 11.14 22.56
N TRP A 93 9.69 11.01 23.22
CA TRP A 93 11.01 11.10 22.61
C TRP A 93 11.80 9.84 22.94
N ILE A 94 12.52 9.31 21.96
CA ILE A 94 13.35 8.12 22.13
C ILE A 94 14.81 8.52 21.99
N VAL A 95 15.60 8.25 23.02
CA VAL A 95 17.04 8.46 23.03
C VAL A 95 17.73 7.13 22.70
N MET A 96 18.61 7.15 21.71
CA MET A 96 19.28 5.94 21.22
C MET A 96 20.75 6.20 20.88
N GLU A 97 21.49 5.13 20.64
CA GLU A 97 22.85 5.19 20.16
C GLU A 97 22.95 6.04 18.88
N TYR A 98 23.88 6.99 18.87
CA TYR A 98 24.20 7.73 17.65
C TYR A 98 25.13 6.91 16.76
N ILE A 99 24.73 6.64 15.55
CA ILE A 99 25.51 5.91 14.55
C ILE A 99 26.09 6.90 13.54
N ASP A 100 27.42 7.00 13.49
CA ASP A 100 28.10 7.82 12.50
C ASP A 100 28.25 7.04 11.18
N GLY A 101 27.35 7.30 10.24
CA GLY A 101 27.33 6.66 8.94
C GLY A 101 26.01 6.87 8.20
N PRO A 102 25.96 6.59 6.90
CA PRO A 102 24.76 6.71 6.10
C PRO A 102 23.76 5.56 6.38
N SER A 103 22.51 5.76 5.99
CA SER A 103 21.59 4.64 5.81
C SER A 103 21.95 3.81 4.56
N LEU A 104 21.48 2.58 4.49
CA LEU A 104 21.59 1.74 3.28
C LEU A 104 20.90 2.41 2.09
N ALA A 105 19.82 3.17 2.33
CA ALA A 105 19.15 3.95 1.28
C ALA A 105 20.07 5.02 0.71
N ASP A 106 20.76 5.78 1.57
CA ASP A 106 21.68 6.84 1.15
C ASP A 106 22.91 6.26 0.47
N ALA A 107 23.46 5.16 1.01
CA ALA A 107 24.60 4.45 0.42
C ALA A 107 24.28 3.90 -0.98
N ALA A 108 23.12 3.24 -1.13
CA ALA A 108 22.67 2.73 -2.44
C ALA A 108 22.43 3.86 -3.44
N LYS A 109 21.86 4.98 -2.99
CA LYS A 109 21.66 6.17 -3.83
C LYS A 109 23.00 6.79 -4.27
N ALA A 110 23.97 6.89 -3.38
CA ALA A 110 25.28 7.48 -3.67
C ALA A 110 26.13 6.61 -4.59
N ALA A 111 26.11 5.28 -4.41
CA ALA A 111 26.87 4.31 -5.22
C ALA A 111 26.13 3.86 -6.50
N GLY A 112 24.84 4.24 -6.67
CA GLY A 112 23.95 3.74 -7.71
C GLY A 112 23.36 2.36 -7.38
N ARG A 113 24.06 1.51 -6.65
CA ARG A 113 23.61 0.21 -6.12
C ARG A 113 24.64 -0.33 -5.12
N ILE A 114 24.24 -1.37 -4.39
CA ILE A 114 25.14 -2.16 -3.54
C ILE A 114 25.51 -3.46 -4.29
N GLU A 115 26.78 -3.84 -4.25
CA GLU A 115 27.23 -5.10 -4.84
C GLU A 115 26.63 -6.32 -4.14
N PRO A 116 26.26 -7.40 -4.88
CA PRO A 116 25.52 -8.54 -4.33
C PRO A 116 26.12 -9.19 -3.09
N ALA A 117 27.45 -9.38 -3.05
CA ALA A 117 28.14 -9.97 -1.89
C ALA A 117 28.07 -9.07 -0.66
N GLU A 118 28.21 -7.75 -0.85
CA GLU A 118 28.06 -6.78 0.23
C GLU A 118 26.62 -6.68 0.71
N ALA A 119 25.64 -6.70 -0.19
CA ALA A 119 24.22 -6.75 0.17
C ALA A 119 23.88 -8.04 0.93
N ALA A 120 24.49 -9.18 0.61
CA ALA A 120 24.35 -10.42 1.36
C ALA A 120 24.93 -10.28 2.78
N ARG A 121 26.12 -9.66 2.93
CA ARG A 121 26.74 -9.36 4.24
C ARG A 121 25.81 -8.47 5.10
N ILE A 122 25.30 -7.40 4.50
CA ILE A 122 24.33 -6.51 5.17
C ILE A 122 23.08 -7.30 5.57
N GLY A 123 22.54 -8.13 4.69
CA GLY A 123 21.39 -8.99 4.94
C GLY A 123 21.60 -9.93 6.12
N LEU A 124 22.79 -10.51 6.29
CA LEU A 124 23.14 -11.36 7.44
C LEU A 124 23.07 -10.60 8.76
N HIS A 125 23.59 -9.38 8.83
CA HIS A 125 23.53 -8.56 10.05
C HIS A 125 22.08 -8.18 10.39
N VAL A 126 21.29 -7.76 9.38
CA VAL A 126 19.87 -7.44 9.57
C VAL A 126 19.08 -8.67 10.02
N LEU A 127 19.32 -9.83 9.40
CA LEU A 127 18.67 -11.10 9.81
C LEU A 127 19.03 -11.48 11.25
N GLY A 128 20.30 -11.30 11.67
CA GLY A 128 20.73 -11.51 13.05
C GLY A 128 19.96 -10.60 14.03
N ALA A 129 19.82 -9.32 13.69
CA ALA A 129 19.03 -8.36 14.46
C ALA A 129 17.54 -8.78 14.57
N LEU A 130 16.93 -9.20 13.46
CA LEU A 130 15.55 -9.68 13.45
C LEU A 130 15.36 -10.92 14.31
N ARG A 131 16.26 -11.91 14.21
CA ARG A 131 16.23 -13.13 15.06
C ARG A 131 16.32 -12.80 16.54
N ALA A 132 17.19 -11.87 16.92
CA ALA A 132 17.32 -11.42 18.32
C ALA A 132 16.03 -10.76 18.83
N ALA A 133 15.36 -9.95 17.99
CA ALA A 133 14.07 -9.34 18.31
C ALA A 133 12.95 -10.39 18.42
N HIS A 134 12.86 -11.30 17.46
CA HIS A 134 11.86 -12.36 17.44
C HIS A 134 11.98 -13.29 18.67
N ALA A 135 13.19 -13.56 19.13
CA ALA A 135 13.43 -14.38 20.32
C ALA A 135 12.84 -13.77 21.61
N VAL A 136 12.67 -12.44 21.66
CA VAL A 136 12.03 -11.74 22.78
C VAL A 136 10.59 -11.30 22.49
N GLY A 137 10.00 -11.85 21.42
CA GLY A 137 8.60 -11.60 21.01
C GLY A 137 8.35 -10.24 20.37
N VAL A 138 9.40 -9.58 19.82
CA VAL A 138 9.30 -8.29 19.13
C VAL A 138 9.42 -8.48 17.62
N LEU A 139 8.44 -8.01 16.86
CA LEU A 139 8.50 -7.89 15.40
C LEU A 139 8.98 -6.49 15.04
N HIS A 140 9.78 -6.38 13.96
CA HIS A 140 10.25 -5.08 13.50
C HIS A 140 9.18 -4.26 12.78
N ARG A 141 8.44 -4.89 11.87
CA ARG A 141 7.30 -4.35 11.13
C ARG A 141 7.59 -3.25 10.11
N ASP A 142 8.81 -2.67 10.08
CA ASP A 142 9.21 -1.59 9.15
C ASP A 142 10.67 -1.77 8.68
N VAL A 143 11.05 -2.99 8.25
CA VAL A 143 12.38 -3.25 7.67
C VAL A 143 12.45 -2.61 6.29
N LYS A 144 13.37 -1.66 6.12
CA LYS A 144 13.59 -0.92 4.86
C LYS A 144 15.01 -0.37 4.80
N PRO A 145 15.52 0.01 3.62
CA PRO A 145 16.89 0.53 3.50
C PRO A 145 17.17 1.77 4.36
N GLY A 146 16.15 2.61 4.63
CA GLY A 146 16.30 3.79 5.49
C GLY A 146 16.52 3.46 6.97
N ASN A 147 16.11 2.26 7.42
CA ASN A 147 16.26 1.81 8.80
C ASN A 147 17.49 0.89 9.01
N VAL A 148 18.31 0.68 7.98
CA VAL A 148 19.59 -0.04 8.06
C VAL A 148 20.71 0.98 8.02
N LEU A 149 21.50 1.09 9.09
CA LEU A 149 22.58 2.06 9.22
C LEU A 149 23.94 1.37 8.97
N LEU A 150 24.78 2.01 8.18
CA LEU A 150 26.13 1.55 7.83
C LEU A 150 27.14 2.42 8.53
N ALA A 151 27.57 1.98 9.72
CA ALA A 151 28.51 2.73 10.54
C ALA A 151 29.91 2.80 9.91
N LYS A 152 30.62 3.90 10.12
CA LYS A 152 32.01 4.10 9.63
C LYS A 152 33.00 3.09 10.19
N ASP A 153 32.68 2.49 11.35
CA ASP A 153 33.46 1.40 11.96
C ASP A 153 33.20 0.02 11.34
N GLY A 154 32.36 -0.06 10.30
CA GLY A 154 32.03 -1.28 9.57
C GLY A 154 30.84 -2.06 10.12
N ARG A 155 30.22 -1.64 11.25
CA ARG A 155 29.00 -2.25 11.77
C ARG A 155 27.82 -1.96 10.85
N VAL A 156 26.91 -2.92 10.79
CA VAL A 156 25.58 -2.78 10.18
C VAL A 156 24.54 -2.90 11.27
N LEU A 157 23.70 -1.90 11.43
CA LEU A 157 22.73 -1.86 12.52
C LEU A 157 21.33 -1.60 11.99
N LEU A 158 20.35 -2.26 12.59
CA LEU A 158 18.93 -2.06 12.33
C LEU A 158 18.35 -1.17 13.43
N THR A 159 17.61 -0.13 13.03
CA THR A 159 16.98 0.86 13.93
C THR A 159 15.47 0.81 13.80
N ASP A 160 14.74 1.49 14.69
CA ASP A 160 13.30 1.71 14.63
C ASP A 160 12.41 0.46 14.80
N PHE A 161 12.81 -0.45 15.70
CA PHE A 161 12.04 -1.64 16.04
C PHE A 161 10.65 -1.31 16.62
N GLY A 162 9.59 -1.83 15.98
CA GLY A 162 8.22 -1.86 16.51
C GLY A 162 7.52 -0.51 16.67
N ILE A 163 8.26 0.61 16.61
CA ILE A 163 7.75 1.97 16.87
C ILE A 163 6.70 2.39 15.81
N ALA A 164 6.76 1.79 14.63
CA ALA A 164 5.82 2.02 13.53
C ALA A 164 4.46 1.32 13.74
N ALA A 165 4.34 0.37 14.64
CA ALA A 165 3.09 -0.36 14.90
C ALA A 165 2.00 0.52 15.53
N ILE A 166 2.39 1.65 16.09
CA ILE A 166 1.47 2.64 16.66
C ILE A 166 0.59 3.27 15.57
N GLU A 167 1.12 3.38 14.36
CA GLU A 167 0.42 3.96 13.20
C GLU A 167 -0.17 2.89 12.26
N GLY A 168 0.35 1.66 12.28
CA GLY A 168 0.12 0.66 11.24
C GLY A 168 -1.15 -0.18 11.33
N ASP A 169 -1.68 -0.46 12.53
CA ASP A 169 -2.85 -1.36 12.65
C ASP A 169 -4.21 -0.66 12.45
N SER A 170 -4.24 0.67 12.43
CA SER A 170 -5.48 1.43 12.21
C SER A 170 -5.33 2.73 11.40
N SER A 171 -4.11 3.13 11.02
CA SER A 171 -3.83 4.44 10.41
C SER A 171 -3.52 4.43 8.91
N ILE A 172 -3.39 3.27 8.28
CA ILE A 172 -3.24 3.16 6.80
C ILE A 172 -4.39 3.87 6.06
N THR A 173 -5.51 4.13 6.78
CA THR A 173 -6.72 4.72 6.21
C THR A 173 -7.17 6.03 6.87
N ARG A 174 -6.55 6.48 7.97
CA ARG A 174 -7.12 7.58 8.79
C ARG A 174 -6.73 9.00 8.36
N THR A 175 -5.61 9.21 7.73
CA THR A 175 -5.12 10.58 7.43
C THR A 175 -4.93 10.89 5.95
N GLY A 176 -5.23 9.96 5.02
CA GLY A 176 -5.02 10.23 3.57
C GLY A 176 -3.54 10.41 3.17
N GLU A 177 -2.65 10.65 4.12
CA GLU A 177 -1.21 10.62 3.93
C GLU A 177 -0.70 9.25 4.37
N ILE A 178 -0.55 8.35 3.42
CA ILE A 178 0.20 7.12 3.63
C ILE A 178 1.67 7.50 3.76
N VAL A 179 2.03 7.92 4.97
CA VAL A 179 3.41 8.22 5.32
C VAL A 179 4.09 6.91 5.66
N GLY A 180 4.94 6.43 4.77
CA GLY A 180 5.74 5.26 5.04
C GLY A 180 6.08 4.46 3.80
N SER A 181 6.91 3.47 3.99
CA SER A 181 7.46 2.63 2.94
C SER A 181 6.55 1.44 2.69
N ILE A 182 5.35 1.71 2.15
CA ILE A 182 4.32 0.68 1.87
C ILE A 182 4.82 -0.41 0.91
N ASP A 183 5.75 -0.08 0.07
CA ASP A 183 6.40 -0.97 -0.91
C ASP A 183 7.34 -2.03 -0.29
N TYR A 184 7.56 -1.97 1.04
CA TYR A 184 8.27 -3.00 1.83
C TYR A 184 7.32 -3.83 2.70
N LEU A 185 6.03 -3.48 2.73
CA LEU A 185 5.03 -4.15 3.54
C LEU A 185 4.75 -5.55 2.99
N ALA A 186 4.61 -6.55 3.85
CA ALA A 186 4.30 -7.92 3.42
C ALA A 186 2.84 -8.06 2.94
N PRO A 187 2.55 -8.93 1.95
CA PRO A 187 1.20 -9.13 1.40
C PRO A 187 0.15 -9.43 2.46
N GLU A 188 0.45 -10.31 3.42
CA GLU A 188 -0.45 -10.67 4.52
C GLU A 188 -0.81 -9.46 5.40
N ARG A 189 0.09 -8.50 5.58
CA ARG A 189 -0.20 -7.26 6.31
C ARG A 189 -1.12 -6.32 5.54
N VAL A 190 -1.03 -6.32 4.23
CA VAL A 190 -1.92 -5.53 3.35
C VAL A 190 -3.32 -6.11 3.35
N THR A 191 -3.45 -7.45 3.37
CA THR A 191 -4.73 -8.14 3.33
C THR A 191 -5.39 -8.33 4.70
N GLY A 192 -4.80 -7.77 5.78
CA GLY A 192 -5.35 -7.83 7.13
C GLY A 192 -5.07 -9.15 7.86
N GLY A 193 -4.11 -9.93 7.39
CA GLY A 193 -3.60 -11.11 8.08
C GLY A 193 -2.77 -10.76 9.32
N THR A 194 -2.50 -11.75 10.17
CA THR A 194 -1.69 -11.57 11.38
C THR A 194 -0.22 -11.42 11.02
N PRO A 195 0.44 -10.29 11.38
CA PRO A 195 1.88 -10.13 11.18
C PRO A 195 2.68 -11.20 11.93
N GLY A 196 3.67 -11.78 11.25
CA GLY A 196 4.56 -12.80 11.82
C GLY A 196 6.03 -12.51 11.52
N THR A 197 6.91 -13.40 11.95
CA THR A 197 8.35 -13.33 11.64
C THR A 197 8.61 -13.38 10.14
N SER A 198 7.78 -14.10 9.37
CA SER A 198 7.83 -14.16 7.91
C SER A 198 7.51 -12.83 7.24
N SER A 199 6.74 -11.94 7.88
CA SER A 199 6.52 -10.58 7.37
C SER A 199 7.79 -9.73 7.38
N ASP A 200 8.61 -9.84 8.44
CA ASP A 200 9.91 -9.16 8.51
C ASP A 200 10.91 -9.74 7.51
N LEU A 201 10.85 -11.05 7.23
CA LEU A 201 11.67 -11.70 6.20
C LEU A 201 11.30 -11.25 4.77
N TRP A 202 10.03 -11.05 4.49
CA TRP A 202 9.60 -10.40 3.25
C TRP A 202 10.20 -9.00 3.12
N SER A 203 10.09 -8.18 4.16
CA SER A 203 10.60 -6.81 4.16
C SER A 203 12.12 -6.78 4.01
N LEU A 204 12.84 -7.77 4.55
CA LEU A 204 14.27 -7.99 4.30
C LEU A 204 14.51 -8.30 2.80
N GLY A 205 13.72 -9.16 2.18
CA GLY A 205 13.78 -9.46 0.75
C GLY A 205 13.60 -8.22 -0.13
N ALA A 206 12.60 -7.39 0.17
CA ALA A 206 12.35 -6.14 -0.53
C ALA A 206 13.48 -5.10 -0.31
N THR A 207 14.08 -5.09 0.88
CA THR A 207 15.23 -4.26 1.22
C THR A 207 16.47 -4.66 0.41
N LEU A 208 16.77 -5.95 0.32
CA LEU A 208 17.88 -6.49 -0.47
C LEU A 208 17.66 -6.26 -1.98
N TYR A 209 16.43 -6.48 -2.47
CA TYR A 209 16.07 -6.14 -3.84
C TYR A 209 16.40 -4.68 -4.14
N THR A 210 15.95 -3.76 -3.28
CA THR A 210 16.19 -2.32 -3.46
C THR A 210 17.66 -1.98 -3.43
N ALA A 211 18.45 -2.61 -2.57
CA ALA A 211 19.89 -2.36 -2.45
C ALA A 211 20.64 -2.73 -3.74
N VAL A 212 20.30 -3.83 -4.40
CA VAL A 212 21.02 -4.31 -5.60
C VAL A 212 20.43 -3.77 -6.91
N GLU A 213 19.14 -3.50 -7.00
CA GLU A 213 18.46 -3.02 -8.20
C GLU A 213 18.27 -1.50 -8.22
N ALA A 214 18.62 -0.78 -7.14
CA ALA A 214 18.47 0.67 -6.95
C ALA A 214 17.02 1.18 -7.06
N ARG A 215 16.06 0.29 -6.96
CA ARG A 215 14.63 0.60 -7.02
C ARG A 215 13.84 -0.40 -6.19
N SER A 216 12.75 0.05 -5.56
CA SER A 216 11.83 -0.85 -4.85
C SER A 216 11.07 -1.75 -5.85
N PRO A 217 10.85 -3.05 -5.52
CA PRO A 217 10.17 -3.98 -6.42
C PRO A 217 8.70 -3.63 -6.65
N PHE A 218 8.04 -3.04 -5.66
CA PHE A 218 6.59 -2.83 -5.68
C PHE A 218 6.18 -1.36 -5.69
N ARG A 219 7.13 -0.41 -5.75
CA ARG A 219 6.79 1.02 -5.83
C ARG A 219 6.11 1.33 -7.16
N ARG A 220 4.96 2.01 -7.06
CA ARG A 220 4.17 2.51 -8.17
C ARG A 220 3.94 4.01 -8.00
N THR A 221 3.21 4.63 -8.92
CA THR A 221 2.93 6.07 -8.92
C THR A 221 2.03 6.52 -7.78
N SER A 222 1.19 5.63 -7.24
CA SER A 222 0.35 5.92 -6.08
C SER A 222 0.58 4.92 -4.95
N PRO A 223 0.30 5.32 -3.69
CA PRO A 223 0.35 4.41 -2.55
C PRO A 223 -0.52 3.16 -2.73
N ILE A 224 -1.73 3.34 -3.21
CA ILE A 224 -2.71 2.26 -3.41
C ILE A 224 -2.21 1.28 -4.46
N SER A 225 -1.71 1.77 -5.60
CA SER A 225 -1.15 0.90 -6.63
C SER A 225 0.11 0.17 -6.16
N SER A 226 0.87 0.74 -5.23
CA SER A 226 2.01 0.05 -4.60
C SER A 226 1.53 -1.09 -3.68
N LEU A 227 0.50 -0.86 -2.85
CA LEU A 227 -0.11 -1.91 -2.02
C LEU A 227 -0.65 -3.07 -2.87
N GLN A 228 -1.27 -2.75 -4.01
CA GLN A 228 -1.78 -3.76 -4.93
C GLN A 228 -0.67 -4.54 -5.60
N ALA A 229 0.41 -3.87 -5.99
CA ALA A 229 1.59 -4.54 -6.53
C ALA A 229 2.21 -5.48 -5.50
N VAL A 230 2.25 -5.10 -4.22
CA VAL A 230 2.69 -5.98 -3.13
C VAL A 230 1.85 -7.26 -3.06
N VAL A 231 0.53 -7.17 -3.23
CA VAL A 231 -0.37 -8.33 -3.13
C VAL A 231 -0.38 -9.17 -4.42
N ASN A 232 -0.47 -8.52 -5.58
CA ASN A 232 -0.84 -9.20 -6.82
C ASN A 232 0.33 -9.38 -7.81
N ASP A 233 1.33 -8.46 -7.82
CA ASP A 233 2.35 -8.48 -8.85
C ASP A 233 3.56 -9.33 -8.41
N GLU A 234 4.13 -10.08 -9.33
CA GLU A 234 5.45 -10.66 -9.13
C GLU A 234 6.52 -9.56 -9.10
N PRO A 235 7.60 -9.72 -8.29
CA PRO A 235 8.69 -8.77 -8.32
C PRO A 235 9.31 -8.73 -9.72
N PRO A 236 9.69 -7.54 -10.23
CA PRO A 236 10.33 -7.45 -11.53
C PRO A 236 11.61 -8.29 -11.59
N ALA A 237 11.97 -8.75 -12.78
CA ALA A 237 13.15 -9.57 -12.98
C ALA A 237 14.42 -8.89 -12.42
N LEU A 238 15.18 -9.63 -11.63
CA LEU A 238 16.46 -9.23 -11.07
C LEU A 238 17.52 -9.20 -12.17
N ARG A 239 18.20 -8.07 -12.34
CA ARG A 239 19.22 -7.89 -13.36
C ARG A 239 20.62 -7.74 -12.78
N GLN A 240 20.72 -7.24 -11.55
CA GLN A 240 21.96 -6.90 -10.87
C GLN A 240 22.23 -7.76 -9.62
N ALA A 241 21.28 -8.61 -9.23
CA ALA A 241 21.36 -9.38 -7.99
C ALA A 241 22.39 -10.52 -8.00
N GLY A 242 22.82 -11.01 -9.18
CA GLY A 242 23.81 -12.08 -9.28
C GLY A 242 23.48 -13.28 -8.39
N VAL A 243 24.45 -13.68 -7.57
CA VAL A 243 24.31 -14.81 -6.62
C VAL A 243 23.27 -14.57 -5.50
N LEU A 244 22.88 -13.32 -5.24
CA LEU A 244 21.86 -12.98 -4.25
C LEU A 244 20.42 -13.16 -4.79
N GLY A 245 20.26 -13.31 -6.11
CA GLY A 245 18.96 -13.44 -6.77
C GLY A 245 18.06 -14.53 -6.18
N PRO A 246 18.52 -15.77 -5.99
CA PRO A 246 17.72 -16.85 -5.39
C PRO A 246 17.21 -16.52 -3.98
N VAL A 247 18.01 -15.83 -3.15
CA VAL A 247 17.63 -15.41 -1.79
C VAL A 247 16.47 -14.42 -1.86
N ILE A 248 16.63 -13.36 -2.67
CA ILE A 248 15.60 -12.33 -2.84
C ILE A 248 14.29 -12.94 -3.35
N THR A 249 14.37 -13.80 -4.37
CA THR A 249 13.19 -14.46 -4.94
C THR A 249 12.47 -15.33 -3.91
N ALA A 250 13.21 -16.08 -3.08
CA ALA A 250 12.62 -16.92 -2.05
C ALA A 250 11.94 -16.11 -0.94
N LEU A 251 12.55 -14.99 -0.50
CA LEU A 251 11.98 -14.12 0.53
C LEU A 251 10.74 -13.35 0.04
N LEU A 252 10.64 -13.08 -1.27
CA LEU A 252 9.52 -12.36 -1.88
C LEU A 252 8.39 -13.30 -2.39
N ARG A 253 8.29 -14.52 -1.88
CA ARG A 253 7.12 -15.37 -2.10
C ARG A 253 5.89 -14.79 -1.41
N LYS A 254 4.76 -14.77 -2.11
CA LYS A 254 3.53 -14.15 -1.60
C LYS A 254 2.98 -14.88 -0.38
N ASP A 255 2.95 -16.20 -0.43
CA ASP A 255 2.57 -17.03 0.69
C ASP A 255 3.66 -17.00 1.78
N PRO A 256 3.34 -16.55 3.01
CA PRO A 256 4.30 -16.51 4.11
C PRO A 256 4.85 -17.89 4.49
N ASP A 257 4.09 -18.97 4.27
CA ASP A 257 4.50 -20.34 4.60
C ASP A 257 5.46 -20.93 3.56
N GLU A 258 5.51 -20.38 2.36
CA GLU A 258 6.47 -20.76 1.32
C GLU A 258 7.82 -20.05 1.47
N ARG A 259 7.92 -19.03 2.30
CA ARG A 259 9.17 -18.29 2.53
C ARG A 259 10.15 -19.14 3.34
N PRO A 260 11.47 -19.05 3.06
CA PRO A 260 12.46 -19.77 3.84
C PRO A 260 12.41 -19.31 5.30
N SER A 261 12.71 -20.25 6.23
CA SER A 261 12.91 -19.91 7.64
C SER A 261 14.10 -18.94 7.82
N ALA A 262 14.20 -18.29 8.98
CA ALA A 262 15.35 -17.46 9.29
C ALA A 262 16.68 -18.22 9.22
N GLN A 263 16.71 -19.50 9.62
CA GLN A 263 17.90 -20.35 9.54
C GLN A 263 18.28 -20.67 8.10
N GLU A 264 17.30 -20.99 7.26
CA GLU A 264 17.54 -21.26 5.85
C GLU A 264 17.97 -19.99 5.11
N THR A 265 17.35 -18.84 5.43
CA THR A 265 17.75 -17.52 4.90
C THR A 265 19.21 -17.22 5.25
N GLU A 266 19.64 -17.50 6.50
CA GLU A 266 21.04 -17.32 6.93
C GLU A 266 22.00 -18.15 6.08
N ARG A 267 21.71 -19.45 5.89
CA ARG A 267 22.50 -20.33 5.04
C ARG A 267 22.63 -19.79 3.60
N MET A 268 21.50 -19.38 3.01
CA MET A 268 21.47 -18.85 1.64
C MET A 268 22.26 -17.53 1.52
N LEU A 269 22.18 -16.63 2.50
CA LEU A 269 22.93 -15.38 2.55
C LEU A 269 24.44 -15.63 2.69
N ILE A 270 24.88 -16.61 3.51
CA ILE A 270 26.29 -16.99 3.63
C ILE A 270 26.82 -17.49 2.30
N GLU A 271 26.09 -18.39 1.61
CA GLU A 271 26.50 -18.88 0.30
C GLU A 271 26.62 -17.74 -0.73
N ALA A 272 25.65 -16.79 -0.73
CA ALA A 272 25.69 -15.63 -1.61
C ALA A 272 26.85 -14.68 -1.28
N MET A 273 27.16 -14.44 0.00
CA MET A 273 28.30 -13.64 0.44
C MET A 273 29.64 -14.24 -0.03
N GLU A 274 29.76 -15.57 -0.03
CA GLU A 274 30.93 -16.30 -0.49
C GLU A 274 30.99 -16.44 -2.02
N GLY A 275 30.07 -15.82 -2.77
CA GLY A 275 30.01 -15.87 -4.24
C GLY A 275 29.47 -17.18 -4.80
N ARG A 276 28.92 -18.06 -3.95
CA ARG A 276 28.28 -19.31 -4.39
C ARG A 276 26.79 -19.06 -4.64
N GLN A 277 26.26 -19.70 -5.68
CA GLN A 277 24.84 -19.60 -5.97
C GLN A 277 24.05 -20.47 -4.98
N PRO A 278 23.21 -19.89 -4.12
CA PRO A 278 22.40 -20.67 -3.20
C PRO A 278 21.47 -21.61 -3.97
N LYS A 279 21.38 -22.87 -3.53
CA LYS A 279 20.35 -23.78 -4.04
C LYS A 279 18.99 -23.22 -3.60
N ALA A 280 18.02 -23.24 -4.52
CA ALA A 280 16.66 -22.80 -4.20
C ALA A 280 16.20 -23.52 -2.94
N ALA A 281 15.63 -22.76 -1.98
CA ALA A 281 15.02 -23.35 -0.81
C ALA A 281 13.95 -24.33 -1.28
N GLN A 282 14.14 -25.62 -0.98
CA GLN A 282 13.07 -26.60 -1.17
C GLN A 282 11.94 -26.18 -0.22
N ALA A 283 10.72 -26.10 -0.74
CA ALA A 283 9.56 -25.89 0.11
C ALA A 283 9.63 -26.91 1.25
N TYR A 284 9.51 -26.45 2.49
CA TYR A 284 9.45 -27.31 3.66
C TYR A 284 8.23 -28.24 3.49
N VAL A 285 8.48 -29.48 3.13
CA VAL A 285 7.47 -30.51 3.23
C VAL A 285 7.51 -30.98 4.68
N PRO A 286 6.50 -30.68 5.50
CA PRO A 286 6.49 -31.16 6.87
C PRO A 286 6.57 -32.69 6.83
N THR A 287 7.61 -33.22 7.46
CA THR A 287 7.74 -34.67 7.64
C THR A 287 6.60 -35.12 8.57
N ARG A 288 5.53 -35.62 8.00
CA ARG A 288 4.45 -36.21 8.77
C ARG A 288 5.05 -37.44 9.49
N ALA A 289 4.95 -37.45 10.80
CA ALA A 289 5.30 -38.64 11.55
C ALA A 289 4.35 -39.75 11.12
N VAL A 290 4.88 -40.74 10.38
CA VAL A 290 4.14 -41.93 9.95
C VAL A 290 3.98 -42.77 11.19
N THR A 291 2.74 -43.10 11.54
CA THR A 291 2.46 -43.97 12.67
C THR A 291 2.89 -45.40 12.35
N PRO A 292 3.20 -46.26 13.37
CA PRO A 292 3.56 -47.64 13.14
C PRO A 292 2.50 -48.46 12.37
N GLU A 293 1.22 -48.06 12.44
CA GLU A 293 0.11 -48.64 11.68
C GLU A 293 0.18 -48.32 10.18
N GLU A 294 0.53 -47.07 9.80
CA GLU A 294 0.69 -46.67 8.39
C GLU A 294 1.92 -47.34 7.74
N LEU A 295 2.94 -47.72 8.53
CA LEU A 295 4.09 -48.50 8.07
C LEU A 295 3.74 -49.99 7.86
N ALA A 296 2.79 -50.51 8.60
CA ALA A 296 2.32 -51.90 8.44
C ALA A 296 1.46 -52.05 7.18
N ASP A 297 0.57 -51.10 6.89
CA ASP A 297 -0.25 -51.10 5.67
C ASP A 297 0.59 -50.91 4.38
N ALA A 298 1.67 -50.11 4.42
CA ALA A 298 2.59 -49.95 3.28
C ALA A 298 3.46 -51.18 3.00
N ALA A 299 3.56 -52.14 3.94
CA ALA A 299 4.31 -53.38 3.79
C ALA A 299 3.47 -54.55 3.18
N GLU A 300 2.15 -54.39 3.05
CA GLU A 300 1.24 -55.38 2.46
C GLU A 300 0.88 -55.14 0.98
N GLU A 301 1.36 -54.02 0.34
CA GLU A 301 1.17 -53.86 -1.11
C GLU A 301 2.11 -54.81 -1.88
N PRO A 302 1.60 -55.66 -2.77
CA PRO A 302 2.43 -56.60 -3.53
C PRO A 302 3.30 -55.81 -4.54
N ALA A 303 4.59 -56.14 -4.58
CA ALA A 303 5.57 -55.56 -5.48
C ALA A 303 5.12 -55.68 -6.95
N PRO A 304 5.22 -54.65 -7.79
CA PRO A 304 4.91 -54.75 -9.20
C PRO A 304 5.91 -55.69 -9.89
N GLU A 305 5.37 -56.69 -10.59
CA GLU A 305 6.06 -57.66 -11.39
C GLU A 305 7.00 -57.02 -12.41
N ALA A 306 8.28 -57.42 -12.39
CA ALA A 306 9.33 -56.83 -13.23
C ALA A 306 9.07 -57.16 -14.71
N ALA A 307 8.88 -56.18 -15.54
CA ALA A 307 8.85 -56.33 -17.00
C ALA A 307 10.26 -56.67 -17.53
N PRO A 308 10.38 -57.57 -18.53
CA PRO A 308 11.66 -58.02 -19.03
C PRO A 308 12.41 -56.95 -19.85
N ALA A 309 13.71 -56.92 -19.68
CA ALA A 309 14.63 -56.02 -20.39
C ALA A 309 14.62 -56.27 -21.91
N PRO A 310 14.63 -55.25 -22.75
CA PRO A 310 14.84 -55.45 -24.19
C PRO A 310 16.34 -55.59 -24.49
N ALA A 311 16.62 -56.65 -25.28
CA ALA A 311 17.92 -57.00 -25.80
C ALA A 311 18.48 -55.89 -26.77
N ALA A 312 19.77 -55.75 -26.71
CA ALA A 312 20.56 -54.92 -27.61
C ALA A 312 20.47 -55.37 -29.08
N ALA A 313 20.19 -54.46 -30.00
CA ALA A 313 20.51 -54.64 -31.43
C ALA A 313 21.04 -53.33 -31.98
N SER A 314 22.19 -53.49 -32.56
CA SER A 314 23.11 -52.54 -33.20
C SER A 314 22.53 -51.85 -34.43
N GLU A 315 22.97 -50.58 -34.59
CA GLU A 315 23.40 -49.90 -35.81
C GLU A 315 22.74 -50.22 -37.16
N GLN A 316 22.13 -49.20 -37.78
CA GLN A 316 22.49 -48.81 -39.14
C GLN A 316 21.99 -47.40 -39.51
N VAL A 317 22.93 -46.59 -39.92
CA VAL A 317 22.82 -45.29 -40.60
C VAL A 317 22.06 -45.43 -41.92
N ARG A 318 21.09 -44.56 -42.19
CA ARG A 318 20.77 -44.13 -43.57
C ARG A 318 20.20 -42.71 -43.60
N THR A 319 20.98 -41.88 -44.26
CA THR A 319 20.69 -40.55 -44.76
C THR A 319 19.62 -40.60 -45.87
N ALA A 320 18.63 -39.70 -45.86
CA ALA A 320 18.11 -39.04 -47.08
C ALA A 320 17.04 -37.99 -46.77
N ALA A 321 17.37 -36.76 -47.10
CA ALA A 321 16.65 -35.81 -47.97
C ALA A 321 15.31 -35.20 -47.53
N LEU A 322 15.36 -33.86 -47.45
CA LEU A 322 14.26 -32.87 -47.52
C LEU A 322 13.43 -32.96 -48.82
N PRO A 323 12.21 -32.45 -48.86
CA PRO A 323 11.94 -31.09 -49.35
C PRO A 323 10.96 -30.29 -48.47
N GLU A 324 11.19 -29.05 -48.17
CA GLU A 324 10.94 -27.73 -48.81
C GLU A 324 9.47 -27.37 -49.12
N GLN A 325 9.13 -26.17 -48.64
CA GLN A 325 7.99 -25.28 -48.95
C GLN A 325 6.72 -25.44 -48.06
N ALA A 326 6.18 -24.41 -47.40
CA ALA A 326 6.01 -23.02 -47.80
C ALA A 326 5.70 -22.13 -46.54
N ARG A 327 6.23 -20.91 -46.55
CA ARG A 327 5.71 -19.73 -45.81
C ARG A 327 4.49 -19.15 -46.55
N PRO A 328 3.60 -18.34 -45.94
CA PRO A 328 3.95 -17.02 -45.42
C PRO A 328 3.25 -16.57 -44.13
N ALA A 329 3.96 -15.78 -43.37
CA ALA A 329 3.71 -14.39 -42.94
C ALA A 329 2.43 -14.04 -42.22
N ALA A 330 2.55 -13.63 -40.94
CA ALA A 330 2.26 -12.27 -40.49
C ALA A 330 2.59 -12.13 -39.01
N GLU A 331 3.55 -11.33 -38.68
CA GLU A 331 3.67 -10.68 -37.36
C GLU A 331 2.52 -9.70 -37.17
N PRO A 332 2.15 -9.44 -35.93
CA PRO A 332 2.09 -8.04 -35.57
C PRO A 332 2.96 -7.73 -34.34
N THR A 333 3.73 -6.73 -34.58
CA THR A 333 4.49 -5.88 -33.68
C THR A 333 3.70 -5.32 -32.53
N GLY A 334 4.34 -5.28 -31.34
CA GLY A 334 4.26 -4.07 -30.51
C GLY A 334 3.13 -3.96 -29.52
N GLY A 335 3.49 -3.87 -28.25
CA GLY A 335 2.58 -3.33 -27.27
C GLY A 335 2.77 -3.84 -25.85
N TRP A 336 3.96 -3.77 -25.32
CA TRP A 336 4.19 -4.06 -23.91
C TRP A 336 4.64 -2.79 -23.17
N VAL A 337 3.72 -1.87 -22.97
CA VAL A 337 3.74 -0.84 -21.92
C VAL A 337 2.31 -0.31 -21.79
N LYS A 338 1.59 -0.63 -20.71
CA LYS A 338 0.49 0.08 -20.08
C LYS A 338 -0.43 -0.89 -19.33
N ARG A 339 -0.11 -1.20 -18.09
CA ARG A 339 -1.06 -1.79 -17.12
C ARG A 339 -0.79 -1.14 -15.78
N ALA A 340 -1.44 -0.06 -15.45
CA ALA A 340 -1.30 0.57 -14.13
C ALA A 340 -2.44 1.51 -13.66
N ALA A 341 -3.61 1.56 -14.27
CA ALA A 341 -4.62 2.53 -13.83
C ALA A 341 -5.97 1.97 -13.33
N ALA A 342 -6.28 0.70 -13.55
CA ALA A 342 -7.64 0.18 -13.32
C ALA A 342 -7.98 -0.18 -11.86
N VAL A 343 -7.07 -0.07 -10.92
CA VAL A 343 -7.26 -0.62 -9.57
C VAL A 343 -7.63 0.43 -8.52
N ALA A 344 -7.56 1.71 -8.83
CA ALA A 344 -7.94 2.80 -7.94
C ALA A 344 -9.43 2.79 -7.52
N LEU A 345 -10.30 2.26 -8.37
CA LEU A 345 -11.75 2.21 -8.14
C LEU A 345 -12.19 1.17 -7.10
N VAL A 346 -11.44 0.08 -6.90
CA VAL A 346 -11.83 -1.01 -5.99
C VAL A 346 -11.53 -0.72 -4.53
N ALA A 347 -10.40 -0.09 -4.24
CA ALA A 347 -10.03 0.24 -2.87
C ALA A 347 -11.01 1.24 -2.22
N ALA A 348 -11.67 2.04 -3.04
CA ALA A 348 -12.66 3.01 -2.62
C ALA A 348 -14.03 2.43 -2.28
N LEU A 349 -14.38 1.30 -2.87
CA LEU A 349 -15.59 0.56 -2.51
C LEU A 349 -15.42 -0.24 -1.21
N VAL A 350 -14.16 -0.46 -0.75
CA VAL A 350 -13.84 -1.29 0.42
C VAL A 350 -13.66 -0.49 1.71
N GLY A 351 -13.33 0.79 1.64
CA GLY A 351 -13.02 1.64 2.79
C GLY A 351 -13.90 2.89 2.89
N GLY A 352 -15.19 2.73 3.22
CA GLY A 352 -16.04 3.85 3.64
C GLY A 352 -15.76 4.20 5.09
N GLY A 353 -14.79 5.07 5.37
CA GLY A 353 -14.52 5.59 6.70
C GLY A 353 -14.07 7.03 6.59
N ALA A 354 -15.02 7.94 6.66
CA ALA A 354 -14.76 9.36 6.81
C ALA A 354 -14.17 9.65 8.19
N VAL A 355 -13.07 10.37 8.28
CA VAL A 355 -12.67 11.10 9.47
C VAL A 355 -12.45 12.56 9.13
N PHE A 356 -13.17 13.35 9.87
CA PHE A 356 -13.37 14.77 9.93
C PHE A 356 -12.16 15.70 9.78
N GLY A 357 -12.38 16.76 9.04
CA GLY A 357 -11.79 18.06 9.27
C GLY A 357 -12.78 19.13 8.81
N VAL A 358 -13.70 19.53 9.69
CA VAL A 358 -14.57 20.67 9.45
C VAL A 358 -13.75 21.94 9.63
N LEU A 359 -13.33 22.56 8.53
CA LEU A 359 -12.98 23.98 8.52
C LEU A 359 -14.26 24.79 8.34
N LYS A 360 -14.81 25.27 9.46
CA LYS A 360 -15.77 26.36 9.48
C LYS A 360 -15.07 27.64 9.01
N PHE A 361 -15.37 28.06 7.80
CA PHE A 361 -15.22 29.47 7.44
C PHE A 361 -16.48 30.21 7.86
N THR A 362 -16.40 30.96 8.94
CA THR A 362 -17.30 32.05 9.25
C THR A 362 -16.82 33.24 8.43
N GLY A 363 -17.57 33.59 7.41
CA GLY A 363 -17.43 34.88 6.73
C GLY A 363 -18.34 35.88 7.40
N ASP A 364 -17.80 36.94 7.94
CA ASP A 364 -18.52 38.14 8.36
C ASP A 364 -18.66 39.11 7.19
N ASP A 365 -19.87 39.62 7.08
CA ASP A 365 -20.31 40.68 6.19
C ASP A 365 -19.61 42.02 6.46
N ALA A 366 -19.33 42.77 5.42
CA ALA A 366 -19.61 44.22 5.36
C ALA A 366 -19.43 44.78 3.93
N GLY A 367 -20.45 45.12 3.30
CA GLY A 367 -21.01 46.37 2.85
C GLY A 367 -20.20 47.25 1.88
N GLY A 368 -20.85 47.63 0.78
CA GLY A 368 -20.63 48.93 0.17
C GLY A 368 -20.40 48.97 -1.35
N GLY A 369 -21.41 49.10 -2.12
CA GLY A 369 -21.79 50.10 -3.09
C GLY A 369 -20.88 50.50 -4.25
N GLY A 370 -21.44 50.54 -5.48
CA GLY A 370 -21.00 51.46 -6.51
C GLY A 370 -21.09 50.92 -7.95
N SER A 371 -22.11 51.38 -8.62
CA SER A 371 -22.40 51.29 -10.07
C SER A 371 -21.22 51.67 -10.99
N ASP A 372 -21.09 51.09 -12.16
CA ASP A 372 -21.50 51.67 -13.46
C ASP A 372 -20.99 50.86 -14.69
N LYS A 373 -21.96 50.51 -15.50
CA LYS A 373 -22.16 50.57 -16.95
C LYS A 373 -21.08 50.22 -17.99
N ASN A 374 -21.56 49.36 -18.88
CA ASN A 374 -21.50 49.43 -20.36
C ASN A 374 -20.27 48.83 -21.08
N ALA A 375 -20.52 47.78 -21.81
CA ALA A 375 -20.51 47.79 -23.29
C ALA A 375 -20.88 46.42 -23.87
N SER A 376 -21.76 46.48 -24.81
CA SER A 376 -22.48 45.56 -25.66
C SER A 376 -21.69 44.45 -26.38
N ALA A 377 -22.20 43.28 -26.38
CA ALA A 377 -22.60 42.24 -27.39
C ALA A 377 -21.69 42.02 -28.63
N PRO A 378 -21.76 40.81 -29.32
CA PRO A 378 -23.00 40.13 -29.66
C PRO A 378 -23.03 38.60 -29.46
N ASP A 379 -24.25 38.16 -29.33
CA ASP A 379 -24.84 36.83 -29.58
C ASP A 379 -24.00 35.76 -30.27
N ARG A 380 -23.93 34.59 -29.59
CA ARG A 380 -24.21 33.29 -30.24
C ARG A 380 -25.03 32.46 -29.29
N GLN A 381 -26.28 32.30 -29.64
CA GLN A 381 -27.18 31.28 -29.15
C GLN A 381 -26.58 29.91 -29.41
N ASP A 382 -26.35 29.17 -28.35
CA ASP A 382 -26.55 27.72 -28.30
C ASP A 382 -27.33 27.43 -27.01
N GLY A 383 -28.65 27.49 -27.20
CA GLY A 383 -29.61 27.09 -26.17
C GLY A 383 -29.70 25.58 -26.11
N ALA A 384 -28.94 24.97 -25.24
CA ALA A 384 -29.28 23.67 -24.68
C ALA A 384 -29.85 23.92 -23.28
N ASP A 385 -31.11 23.61 -23.08
CA ASP A 385 -31.88 23.71 -21.84
C ASP A 385 -31.05 23.31 -20.63
N GLU A 386 -30.66 24.30 -19.83
CA GLU A 386 -30.00 24.08 -18.57
C GLU A 386 -31.07 23.72 -17.54
N ALA A 387 -31.32 22.41 -17.38
CA ALA A 387 -32.32 21.90 -16.45
C ALA A 387 -32.02 22.42 -15.01
N ALA A 388 -33.02 23.10 -14.44
CA ALA A 388 -32.98 23.51 -13.05
C ALA A 388 -33.00 22.27 -12.14
N PRO A 389 -32.28 22.31 -10.98
CA PRO A 389 -32.32 21.20 -10.05
C PRO A 389 -33.74 21.00 -9.49
N PRO A 390 -34.21 19.76 -9.28
CA PRO A 390 -35.48 19.51 -8.62
C PRO A 390 -35.51 20.08 -7.19
N ALA A 391 -36.73 20.27 -6.66
CA ALA A 391 -36.90 20.73 -5.27
C ALA A 391 -36.18 19.79 -4.28
N GLY A 392 -35.43 20.35 -3.33
CA GLY A 392 -34.59 19.60 -2.36
C GLY A 392 -33.22 19.21 -2.89
N TYR A 393 -32.81 19.76 -4.05
CA TYR A 393 -31.47 19.52 -4.62
C TYR A 393 -30.80 20.82 -5.00
N THR A 394 -29.48 20.85 -4.88
CA THR A 394 -28.61 21.94 -5.27
C THR A 394 -27.76 21.50 -6.48
N LYS A 395 -27.66 22.37 -7.50
CA LYS A 395 -26.69 22.17 -8.59
C LYS A 395 -25.30 22.52 -8.08
N VAL A 396 -24.41 21.57 -8.12
CA VAL A 396 -23.01 21.70 -7.69
C VAL A 396 -22.09 21.55 -8.89
N VAL A 397 -21.19 22.52 -9.06
CA VAL A 397 -20.02 22.41 -9.94
C VAL A 397 -18.83 22.12 -9.03
N ASP A 398 -18.20 20.95 -9.16
CA ASP A 398 -17.06 20.62 -8.31
C ASP A 398 -15.89 21.59 -8.57
N PRO A 399 -15.37 22.28 -7.54
CA PRO A 399 -14.39 23.35 -7.73
C PRO A 399 -13.00 22.87 -8.19
N LEU A 400 -12.69 21.59 -8.02
CA LEU A 400 -11.40 20.99 -8.38
C LEU A 400 -11.50 20.09 -9.60
N ALA A 401 -12.51 19.22 -9.63
CA ALA A 401 -12.69 18.25 -10.70
C ALA A 401 -13.52 18.79 -11.89
N GLY A 402 -14.26 19.90 -11.71
CA GLY A 402 -14.98 20.61 -12.78
C GLY A 402 -16.26 19.92 -13.30
N PHE A 403 -16.64 18.75 -12.78
CA PHE A 403 -17.91 18.12 -13.15
C PHE A 403 -19.12 18.80 -12.49
N THR A 404 -20.30 18.60 -13.03
CA THR A 404 -21.56 19.11 -12.47
C THR A 404 -22.48 17.96 -12.09
N LEU A 405 -23.20 18.09 -10.95
CA LEU A 405 -24.25 17.15 -10.56
C LEU A 405 -25.31 17.83 -9.69
N PHE A 406 -26.46 17.18 -9.51
CA PHE A 406 -27.46 17.58 -8.53
C PHE A 406 -27.23 16.82 -7.23
N VAL A 407 -26.97 17.54 -6.14
CA VAL A 407 -26.70 16.99 -4.81
C VAL A 407 -27.90 17.30 -3.91
N PRO A 408 -28.41 16.35 -3.09
CA PRO A 408 -29.46 16.66 -2.12
C PRO A 408 -29.02 17.79 -1.16
N GLU A 409 -29.94 18.66 -0.80
CA GLU A 409 -29.66 19.77 0.14
C GLU A 409 -29.13 19.26 1.47
N GLY A 410 -28.13 19.97 2.03
CA GLY A 410 -27.51 19.60 3.29
C GLY A 410 -26.37 18.57 3.18
N TRP A 411 -26.09 18.04 1.98
CA TRP A 411 -24.94 17.16 1.78
C TRP A 411 -23.65 17.96 1.63
N THR A 412 -22.60 17.49 2.27
CA THR A 412 -21.28 18.14 2.28
C THR A 412 -20.28 17.37 1.44
N ARG A 413 -19.42 18.14 0.74
CA ARG A 413 -18.33 17.60 -0.06
C ARG A 413 -17.19 17.13 0.82
N GLN A 414 -16.67 15.96 0.56
CA GLN A 414 -15.46 15.42 1.17
C GLN A 414 -14.54 14.92 0.04
N ALA A 415 -13.26 15.32 0.07
CA ALA A 415 -12.26 14.80 -0.87
C ALA A 415 -11.52 13.64 -0.21
N ASN A 416 -11.40 12.53 -0.92
CA ASN A 416 -10.71 11.33 -0.45
C ASN A 416 -9.77 10.82 -1.55
N GLY A 417 -8.57 11.39 -1.63
CA GLY A 417 -7.63 11.15 -2.74
C GLY A 417 -8.22 11.62 -4.07
N ASP A 418 -8.21 10.73 -5.07
CA ASP A 418 -8.77 11.00 -6.41
C ASP A 418 -10.31 10.85 -6.48
N GLN A 419 -10.96 10.65 -5.33
CA GLN A 419 -12.40 10.47 -5.22
C GLN A 419 -13.05 11.62 -4.49
N ILE A 420 -14.27 11.93 -4.88
CA ILE A 420 -15.05 13.02 -4.31
C ILE A 420 -16.36 12.42 -3.80
N ASP A 421 -16.54 12.54 -2.49
CA ASP A 421 -17.76 12.09 -1.82
C ASP A 421 -18.64 13.28 -1.48
N TYR A 422 -19.97 13.09 -1.55
CA TYR A 422 -20.98 13.95 -0.98
C TYR A 422 -21.80 13.14 0.01
N THR A 423 -21.93 13.63 1.25
CA THR A 423 -22.59 12.91 2.36
C THR A 423 -23.28 13.87 3.33
N PRO A 424 -24.44 13.48 3.91
CA PRO A 424 -25.09 14.25 4.98
C PRO A 424 -24.66 13.83 6.39
N ASP A 425 -24.03 12.63 6.54
CA ASP A 425 -23.91 11.93 7.82
C ASP A 425 -22.67 11.04 7.88
N ASP A 426 -21.51 11.62 7.58
CA ASP A 426 -20.20 11.00 7.73
C ASP A 426 -20.02 9.69 6.95
N GLY A 427 -20.64 9.60 5.77
CA GLY A 427 -20.51 8.44 4.90
C GLY A 427 -21.44 7.27 5.22
N LYS A 428 -22.42 7.45 6.10
CA LYS A 428 -23.50 6.47 6.23
C LYS A 428 -24.37 6.44 4.96
N HIS A 429 -24.68 7.63 4.40
CA HIS A 429 -25.22 7.81 3.04
C HIS A 429 -24.21 8.61 2.25
N PHE A 430 -23.85 8.18 1.05
CA PHE A 430 -22.91 8.94 0.23
C PHE A 430 -23.04 8.68 -1.25
N ILE A 431 -22.70 9.70 -2.02
CA ILE A 431 -22.43 9.64 -3.45
C ILE A 431 -20.93 9.78 -3.61
N ARG A 432 -20.32 8.93 -4.42
CA ARG A 432 -18.89 8.96 -4.74
C ARG A 432 -18.71 9.12 -6.24
N ILE A 433 -17.83 10.04 -6.61
CA ILE A 433 -17.42 10.27 -7.99
C ILE A 433 -15.94 9.92 -8.11
N ALA A 434 -15.62 9.08 -9.10
CA ALA A 434 -14.25 8.80 -9.48
C ALA A 434 -14.09 8.96 -10.99
N SER A 435 -12.87 9.32 -11.42
CA SER A 435 -12.52 9.47 -12.83
C SER A 435 -11.14 8.91 -13.13
N ASP A 436 -10.99 8.28 -14.29
CA ASP A 436 -9.72 7.80 -14.81
C ASP A 436 -9.55 8.25 -16.26
N SER A 437 -8.56 9.11 -16.51
CA SER A 437 -8.24 9.63 -17.84
C SER A 437 -7.49 8.65 -18.74
N THR A 438 -7.01 7.54 -18.17
CA THR A 438 -6.28 6.48 -18.89
C THR A 438 -6.73 5.09 -18.48
N PRO A 439 -8.03 4.75 -18.68
CA PRO A 439 -8.61 3.52 -18.17
C PRO A 439 -7.97 2.28 -18.80
N ASP A 440 -7.66 1.30 -17.96
CA ASP A 440 -7.10 0.00 -18.39
C ASP A 440 -8.14 -0.83 -19.16
N TYR A 441 -9.41 -0.61 -18.89
CA TYR A 441 -10.52 -1.29 -19.55
C TYR A 441 -11.10 -0.43 -20.67
N ARG A 442 -11.28 -1.02 -21.83
CA ARG A 442 -12.00 -0.36 -22.95
C ARG A 442 -13.52 -0.48 -22.84
N ASP A 443 -13.99 -1.34 -21.95
CA ASP A 443 -15.41 -1.65 -21.73
C ASP A 443 -15.71 -1.56 -20.22
N PRO A 444 -16.54 -0.60 -19.78
CA PRO A 444 -16.96 -0.48 -18.39
C PRO A 444 -17.62 -1.73 -17.80
N TYR A 445 -18.28 -2.53 -18.62
CA TYR A 445 -18.86 -3.79 -18.16
C TYR A 445 -17.78 -4.81 -17.75
N ALA A 446 -16.73 -4.93 -18.55
CA ALA A 446 -15.58 -5.78 -18.21
C ALA A 446 -14.89 -5.29 -16.94
N HIS A 447 -14.78 -3.97 -16.75
CA HIS A 447 -14.24 -3.38 -15.53
C HIS A 447 -15.12 -3.72 -14.31
N LEU A 448 -16.44 -3.54 -14.40
CA LEU A 448 -17.36 -3.88 -13.31
C LEU A 448 -17.38 -5.38 -12.97
N LEU A 449 -17.15 -6.28 -13.94
CA LEU A 449 -17.00 -7.71 -13.67
C LEU A 449 -15.75 -8.02 -12.85
N ASP A 450 -14.63 -7.35 -13.15
CA ASP A 450 -13.41 -7.46 -12.35
C ASP A 450 -13.62 -6.90 -10.93
N LEU A 451 -14.31 -5.76 -10.82
CA LEU A 451 -14.71 -5.18 -9.53
C LEU A 451 -15.62 -6.11 -8.73
N GLU A 452 -16.60 -6.73 -9.36
CA GLU A 452 -17.49 -7.70 -8.71
C GLU A 452 -16.72 -8.85 -8.09
N THR A 453 -15.72 -9.39 -8.80
CA THR A 453 -14.89 -10.49 -8.28
C THR A 453 -14.26 -10.12 -6.93
N LYS A 454 -13.81 -8.86 -6.80
CA LYS A 454 -13.17 -8.34 -5.58
C LYS A 454 -14.17 -7.99 -4.47
N VAL A 455 -15.38 -7.54 -4.83
CA VAL A 455 -16.44 -7.18 -3.87
C VAL A 455 -17.24 -8.39 -3.40
N SER A 456 -17.31 -9.45 -4.21
CA SER A 456 -18.11 -10.65 -3.91
C SER A 456 -17.66 -11.42 -2.66
N VAL A 457 -16.43 -11.20 -2.19
CA VAL A 457 -15.90 -11.77 -0.93
C VAL A 457 -16.48 -11.12 0.33
N ARG A 458 -17.21 -10.01 0.21
CA ARG A 458 -17.84 -9.34 1.35
C ARG A 458 -18.93 -10.20 1.97
N MET A 459 -19.10 -10.04 3.29
CA MET A 459 -20.12 -10.78 4.03
C MET A 459 -21.52 -10.50 3.46
N ASN A 460 -22.28 -11.57 3.20
CA ASN A 460 -23.63 -11.54 2.65
C ASN A 460 -23.74 -10.79 1.31
N TYR A 461 -22.69 -10.77 0.49
CA TYR A 461 -22.75 -10.20 -0.84
C TYR A 461 -23.82 -10.90 -1.69
N LYS A 462 -24.63 -10.10 -2.38
CA LYS A 462 -25.55 -10.58 -3.42
C LYS A 462 -25.60 -9.57 -4.56
N LYS A 463 -25.28 -10.03 -5.76
CA LYS A 463 -25.53 -9.27 -7.00
C LYS A 463 -27.02 -9.11 -7.22
N VAL A 464 -27.49 -7.89 -7.39
CA VAL A 464 -28.86 -7.57 -7.75
C VAL A 464 -28.94 -7.44 -9.28
N ARG A 465 -28.04 -6.65 -9.87
CA ARG A 465 -27.96 -6.43 -11.31
C ARG A 465 -26.54 -6.04 -11.71
N LEU A 466 -26.08 -6.51 -12.87
CA LEU A 466 -24.87 -6.07 -13.54
C LEU A 466 -25.09 -6.24 -15.06
N ASN A 467 -25.19 -5.12 -15.78
CA ASN A 467 -25.50 -5.15 -17.21
C ASN A 467 -24.90 -3.94 -17.92
N GLN A 468 -24.63 -4.11 -19.22
CA GLN A 468 -24.37 -2.98 -20.13
C GLN A 468 -25.61 -2.12 -20.29
N ASN A 469 -25.42 -0.82 -20.47
CA ASN A 469 -26.47 0.14 -20.74
C ASN A 469 -25.94 1.29 -21.65
N THR A 470 -26.80 2.25 -21.95
CA THR A 470 -26.41 3.52 -22.57
C THR A 470 -26.54 4.63 -21.53
N PHE A 471 -25.53 5.47 -21.41
CA PHE A 471 -25.56 6.61 -20.49
C PHE A 471 -24.89 7.82 -21.14
N ARG A 472 -25.56 8.97 -21.13
CA ARG A 472 -25.06 10.23 -21.73
C ARG A 472 -24.51 10.06 -23.15
N ASP A 473 -25.30 9.43 -24.01
CA ASP A 473 -24.98 9.12 -25.41
C ASP A 473 -23.81 8.17 -25.63
N SER A 474 -23.17 7.71 -24.53
CA SER A 474 -22.16 6.68 -24.58
C SER A 474 -22.82 5.30 -24.55
N THR A 475 -22.53 4.48 -25.56
CA THR A 475 -22.88 3.05 -25.59
C THR A 475 -21.87 2.21 -24.79
N ARG A 476 -20.75 2.81 -24.39
CA ARG A 476 -19.75 2.21 -23.50
C ARG A 476 -20.08 2.59 -22.06
N ALA A 477 -21.10 1.95 -21.51
CA ALA A 477 -21.58 2.17 -20.17
C ALA A 477 -22.10 0.87 -19.55
N ALA A 478 -22.03 0.78 -18.22
CA ALA A 478 -22.55 -0.35 -17.47
C ALA A 478 -23.08 0.08 -16.11
N LEU A 479 -24.08 -0.64 -15.63
CA LEU A 479 -24.71 -0.42 -14.34
C LEU A 479 -24.57 -1.67 -13.49
N TRP A 480 -24.12 -1.47 -12.23
CA TRP A 480 -23.98 -2.51 -11.22
C TRP A 480 -24.76 -2.16 -9.96
N GLU A 481 -25.46 -3.15 -9.42
CA GLU A 481 -26.22 -3.02 -8.19
C GLU A 481 -26.08 -4.29 -7.36
N PHE A 482 -25.82 -4.13 -6.05
CA PHE A 482 -25.57 -5.24 -5.16
C PHE A 482 -25.87 -4.90 -3.69
N THR A 483 -25.98 -5.94 -2.86
CA THR A 483 -26.12 -5.83 -1.41
C THR A 483 -24.94 -6.52 -0.73
N TYR A 484 -24.60 -6.05 0.46
CA TYR A 484 -23.56 -6.63 1.31
C TYR A 484 -23.78 -6.24 2.76
N THR A 485 -23.02 -6.84 3.69
CA THR A 485 -23.00 -6.42 5.09
C THR A 485 -21.69 -5.72 5.38
N GLU A 486 -21.77 -4.45 5.82
CA GLU A 486 -20.63 -3.69 6.30
C GLU A 486 -20.29 -4.11 7.73
N LYS A 487 -19.00 -4.29 8.04
CA LYS A 487 -18.49 -4.67 9.37
C LYS A 487 -17.90 -3.51 10.16
N GLN A 488 -17.45 -2.48 9.44
CA GLN A 488 -16.73 -1.33 10.00
C GLN A 488 -17.49 -0.04 9.69
N ASN A 489 -17.14 1.06 10.34
CA ASN A 489 -17.65 2.41 10.17
C ASN A 489 -19.16 2.58 10.35
N HIS A 490 -20.00 1.94 9.59
CA HIS A 490 -21.46 1.91 9.73
C HIS A 490 -21.95 0.47 9.57
N PRO A 491 -21.76 -0.39 10.61
CA PRO A 491 -22.06 -1.82 10.52
C PRO A 491 -23.53 -2.09 10.22
N GLY A 492 -23.77 -3.06 9.36
CA GLY A 492 -25.12 -3.49 9.01
C GLY A 492 -25.31 -3.80 7.53
N PRO A 493 -26.53 -4.23 7.17
CA PRO A 493 -26.89 -4.48 5.77
C PRO A 493 -26.89 -3.18 4.94
N ARG A 494 -26.21 -3.22 3.78
CA ARG A 494 -26.11 -2.09 2.85
C ARG A 494 -26.53 -2.49 1.46
N ARG A 495 -26.95 -1.50 0.67
CA ARG A 495 -27.15 -1.64 -0.77
C ARG A 495 -26.39 -0.54 -1.49
N ALA A 496 -25.90 -0.87 -2.68
CA ALA A 496 -25.08 0.03 -3.49
C ALA A 496 -25.46 -0.07 -4.96
N LYS A 497 -25.27 1.04 -5.68
CA LYS A 497 -25.52 1.15 -7.11
C LYS A 497 -24.42 1.99 -7.75
N GLU A 498 -23.91 1.56 -8.89
CA GLU A 498 -22.81 2.22 -9.60
C GLU A 498 -23.14 2.33 -11.09
N GLN A 499 -23.06 3.53 -11.63
CA GLN A 499 -23.05 3.80 -13.07
C GLN A 499 -21.64 4.11 -13.50
N MET A 500 -21.09 3.30 -14.39
CA MET A 500 -19.78 3.52 -14.99
C MET A 500 -19.93 3.76 -16.49
N TYR A 501 -19.15 4.67 -17.07
CA TYR A 501 -19.17 4.93 -18.51
C TYR A 501 -17.86 5.57 -18.97
N ILE A 502 -17.57 5.45 -20.28
CA ILE A 502 -16.45 6.15 -20.91
C ILE A 502 -16.99 7.33 -21.71
N ALA A 503 -16.52 8.52 -21.36
CA ALA A 503 -16.87 9.76 -22.04
C ALA A 503 -16.20 9.87 -23.43
N PRO A 504 -16.62 10.82 -24.30
CA PRO A 504 -16.05 10.97 -25.64
C PRO A 504 -14.55 11.25 -25.67
N ASP A 505 -14.00 11.90 -24.64
CA ASP A 505 -12.56 12.17 -24.48
C ASP A 505 -11.75 10.95 -24.06
N GLY A 506 -12.40 9.80 -23.81
CA GLY A 506 -11.77 8.57 -23.37
C GLY A 506 -11.67 8.41 -21.85
N THR A 507 -12.08 9.41 -21.07
CA THR A 507 -12.08 9.34 -19.59
C THR A 507 -13.21 8.41 -19.12
N GLU A 508 -12.88 7.48 -18.23
CA GLU A 508 -13.86 6.65 -17.53
C GLU A 508 -14.34 7.38 -16.28
N TYR A 509 -15.64 7.41 -16.09
CA TYR A 509 -16.28 7.96 -14.89
C TYR A 509 -17.09 6.88 -14.19
N ALA A 510 -16.96 6.84 -12.85
CA ALA A 510 -17.79 6.02 -11.98
C ALA A 510 -18.59 6.93 -11.04
N ILE A 511 -19.90 6.75 -11.01
CA ILE A 511 -20.84 7.42 -10.13
C ILE A 511 -21.43 6.34 -9.24
N TYR A 512 -21.02 6.29 -7.99
CA TYR A 512 -21.39 5.27 -7.02
C TYR A 512 -22.20 5.87 -5.88
N MET A 513 -23.23 5.15 -5.42
CA MET A 513 -24.02 5.53 -4.26
C MET A 513 -24.26 4.33 -3.36
N SER A 514 -24.18 4.54 -2.04
CA SER A 514 -24.43 3.48 -1.04
C SER A 514 -25.11 4.04 0.20
N SER A 515 -26.00 3.22 0.78
CA SER A 515 -26.69 3.51 2.03
C SER A 515 -27.00 2.23 2.81
N PRO A 516 -27.47 2.33 4.08
CA PRO A 516 -28.14 1.23 4.75
C PRO A 516 -29.29 0.67 3.88
N ALA A 517 -29.45 -0.65 3.87
CA ALA A 517 -30.48 -1.30 3.07
C ALA A 517 -31.92 -0.85 3.42
N ALA A 518 -32.14 -0.43 4.67
CA ALA A 518 -33.44 0.09 5.13
C ALA A 518 -33.82 1.42 4.45
N ASP A 519 -32.82 2.24 4.06
CA ASP A 519 -33.01 3.58 3.52
C ASP A 519 -32.94 3.59 1.98
N TRP A 520 -32.82 2.39 1.35
CA TRP A 520 -32.52 2.24 -0.07
C TRP A 520 -33.55 2.87 -0.99
N ALA A 521 -34.82 2.84 -0.67
CA ALA A 521 -35.86 3.41 -1.53
C ALA A 521 -35.65 4.92 -1.79
N THR A 522 -35.25 5.66 -0.74
CA THR A 522 -34.88 7.09 -0.84
C THR A 522 -33.58 7.26 -1.60
N THR A 523 -32.58 6.43 -1.28
CA THR A 523 -31.26 6.48 -1.92
C THR A 523 -31.34 6.21 -3.43
N GLU A 524 -32.16 5.27 -3.87
CA GLU A 524 -32.32 4.95 -5.29
C GLU A 524 -32.95 6.13 -6.06
N GLN A 525 -33.95 6.80 -5.50
CA GLN A 525 -34.52 8.02 -6.08
C GLN A 525 -33.48 9.15 -6.16
N GLN A 526 -32.69 9.32 -5.10
CA GLN A 526 -31.60 10.30 -5.09
C GLN A 526 -30.55 9.99 -6.16
N PHE A 527 -30.18 8.72 -6.34
CA PHE A 527 -29.24 8.31 -7.38
C PHE A 527 -29.71 8.69 -8.79
N ASP A 528 -30.97 8.48 -9.08
CA ASP A 528 -31.55 8.81 -10.39
C ASP A 528 -31.50 10.33 -10.63
N VAL A 529 -31.76 11.16 -9.61
CA VAL A 529 -31.65 12.63 -9.70
C VAL A 529 -30.18 13.05 -9.89
N VAL A 530 -29.24 12.45 -9.17
CA VAL A 530 -27.81 12.69 -9.36
C VAL A 530 -27.39 12.41 -10.80
N LEU A 531 -27.78 11.25 -11.34
CA LEU A 531 -27.48 10.88 -12.72
C LEU A 531 -28.11 11.84 -13.74
N SER A 532 -29.30 12.37 -13.46
CA SER A 532 -29.97 13.35 -14.33
C SER A 532 -29.20 14.68 -14.44
N GLY A 533 -28.63 15.13 -13.32
CA GLY A 533 -27.83 16.36 -13.22
C GLY A 533 -26.36 16.22 -13.61
N TRP A 534 -25.89 14.98 -13.82
CA TRP A 534 -24.48 14.72 -14.10
C TRP A 534 -24.00 15.33 -15.43
N LYS A 535 -22.89 16.06 -15.40
CA LYS A 535 -22.13 16.49 -16.59
C LYS A 535 -20.64 16.33 -16.29
N PRO A 536 -19.84 15.70 -17.16
CA PRO A 536 -18.39 15.64 -17.00
C PRO A 536 -17.78 17.06 -17.11
N PRO A 537 -16.53 17.24 -16.68
CA PRO A 537 -15.81 18.49 -16.90
C PRO A 537 -15.81 18.87 -18.39
N ALA A 538 -15.84 20.17 -18.68
CA ALA A 538 -15.62 20.62 -20.04
C ALA A 538 -14.23 20.19 -20.53
N ALA A 539 -14.16 19.65 -21.75
CA ALA A 539 -12.88 19.30 -22.35
C ALA A 539 -11.94 20.52 -22.31
N LYS A 540 -10.72 20.33 -21.77
CA LYS A 540 -9.71 21.39 -21.85
C LYS A 540 -9.39 21.65 -23.32
N PRO A 541 -9.38 22.93 -23.76
CA PRO A 541 -9.09 23.29 -25.14
C PRO A 541 -7.67 22.88 -25.59
#